data_dcf08c0ed68aa2fa91af6f8c7baa208d
#
_entry.id   dcf08c0ed68aa2fa91af6f8c7baa208d
#
_cell.length_a   1.000
_cell.length_b   1.000
_cell.length_c   1.000
_cell.angle_alpha   90.00
_cell.angle_beta   90.00
_cell.angle_gamma   90.00
#
_symmetry.space_group_name_H-M   'P 1'
#
loop_
_entity.id
_entity.type
_entity.pdbx_description
1 polymer ?
#
loop_
_entity_poly.entity_id
_entity_poly.type
_entity_poly.pdbx_seq_one_letter_code
_entity_poly.pdbx_strand_id
1 'polypeptide(L)'
;RMIELAPKYFSYPYFLQSAYSDIDYFRGHAQFRRTDTAAIRPSDSFQPFNQGIFIDIFVLDNAPDDEARRKKIIHDSVKIFRFLKAKNTAILASGRLGLVFRKIKCRYKVRKYGWQTIYKKAEDILRGTHPEECKCLAELSFSGDSIMFPKHIFDETVWLDFENIKVPVPKEYDLFLKTQYGDNYMVPIKAPTYHGELVFDTERSYTEIIPRVRKDYRKSVLKRLWSKIKG
;
A
#
# COMPACT_ATOMS: atom_id res chain seq x y z
N ARG A 1 14.87 -9.93 4.34
CA ARG A 1 15.89 -10.22 3.30
C ARG A 1 15.80 -9.23 2.13
N MET A 2 14.60 -9.01 1.51
CA MET A 2 14.46 -8.08 0.38
C MET A 2 14.87 -6.65 0.75
N ILE A 3 14.43 -6.12 1.90
CA ILE A 3 14.80 -4.78 2.40
C ILE A 3 16.31 -4.66 2.65
N GLU A 4 16.96 -5.71 3.14
CA GLU A 4 18.40 -5.74 3.40
C GLU A 4 19.24 -5.82 2.11
N LEU A 5 18.71 -6.51 1.10
CA LEU A 5 19.41 -6.71 -0.18
C LEU A 5 19.22 -5.53 -1.13
N ALA A 6 18.09 -4.87 -1.09
CA ALA A 6 17.73 -3.81 -2.04
C ALA A 6 18.82 -2.73 -2.20
N PRO A 7 19.45 -2.19 -1.14
CA PRO A 7 20.51 -1.20 -1.28
C PRO A 7 21.79 -1.70 -1.98
N LYS A 8 21.97 -3.02 -2.08
CA LYS A 8 23.12 -3.62 -2.78
C LYS A 8 22.90 -3.75 -4.27
N TYR A 9 21.64 -3.87 -4.71
CA TYR A 9 21.27 -4.14 -6.10
C TYR A 9 20.61 -2.96 -6.80
N PHE A 10 20.06 -2.01 -6.04
CA PHE A 10 19.36 -0.87 -6.57
C PHE A 10 19.98 0.43 -6.08
N SER A 11 20.33 1.28 -7.02
CA SER A 11 20.78 2.65 -6.81
C SER A 11 19.80 3.62 -7.46
N TYR A 12 19.95 4.92 -7.17
CA TYR A 12 19.18 5.96 -7.84
C TYR A 12 19.14 5.75 -9.36
N PRO A 13 17.98 5.86 -10.00
CA PRO A 13 16.71 6.36 -9.47
C PRO A 13 15.79 5.29 -8.82
N TYR A 14 16.23 4.06 -8.69
CA TYR A 14 15.42 2.96 -8.19
C TYR A 14 15.48 2.85 -6.66
N PHE A 15 14.32 2.65 -6.03
CA PHE A 15 14.20 2.64 -4.58
C PHE A 15 13.14 1.65 -4.09
N LEU A 16 13.54 0.73 -3.22
CA LEU A 16 12.59 -0.14 -2.51
C LEU A 16 12.02 0.59 -1.32
N GLN A 17 10.76 1.00 -1.42
CA GLN A 17 10.03 1.70 -0.38
C GLN A 17 9.31 0.73 0.54
N SER A 18 9.55 0.88 1.83
CA SER A 18 8.87 0.15 2.91
C SER A 18 8.78 1.06 4.15
N ALA A 19 8.08 0.62 5.19
CA ALA A 19 8.07 1.36 6.46
C ALA A 19 9.46 1.52 7.08
N TYR A 20 10.41 0.63 6.76
CA TYR A 20 11.77 0.62 7.29
C TYR A 20 12.78 1.36 6.42
N SER A 21 12.49 1.61 5.16
CA SER A 21 13.40 2.26 4.20
C SER A 21 12.99 3.68 3.83
N ASP A 22 11.74 4.08 4.09
CA ASP A 22 11.27 5.43 3.77
C ASP A 22 10.52 6.08 4.92
N ILE A 23 10.67 7.39 5.04
CA ILE A 23 10.13 8.16 6.16
C ILE A 23 8.60 8.17 6.15
N ASP A 24 8.00 7.70 7.24
CA ASP A 24 6.55 7.73 7.47
C ASP A 24 5.70 6.99 6.40
N TYR A 25 6.30 6.04 5.69
CA TYR A 25 5.59 5.15 4.79
C TYR A 25 4.96 3.98 5.59
N PHE A 26 3.81 4.23 6.21
CA PHE A 26 3.14 3.26 7.06
C PHE A 26 2.04 2.50 6.30
N ARG A 27 2.45 1.70 5.31
CA ARG A 27 1.59 0.77 4.58
C ARG A 27 1.97 -0.67 4.91
N GLY A 28 1.04 -1.60 4.75
CA GLY A 28 1.29 -3.02 4.99
C GLY A 28 2.05 -3.75 3.87
N HIS A 29 2.38 -3.03 2.79
CA HIS A 29 3.10 -3.55 1.63
C HIS A 29 4.27 -2.65 1.27
N ALA A 30 5.22 -3.17 0.50
CA ALA A 30 6.31 -2.41 -0.07
C ALA A 30 5.97 -1.91 -1.48
N GLN A 31 6.76 -0.98 -2.00
CA GLN A 31 6.68 -0.51 -3.38
C GLN A 31 8.10 -0.40 -3.95
N PHE A 32 8.27 -0.75 -5.21
CA PHE A 32 9.49 -0.46 -5.94
C PHE A 32 9.27 0.79 -6.77
N ARG A 33 10.06 1.83 -6.51
CA ARG A 33 9.83 3.16 -7.06
C ARG A 33 10.94 3.63 -7.98
N ARG A 34 10.55 4.46 -8.94
CA ARG A 34 11.46 5.27 -9.75
C ARG A 34 11.39 6.72 -9.27
N THR A 35 12.42 7.15 -8.53
CA THR A 35 12.45 8.40 -7.74
C THR A 35 12.50 9.68 -8.58
N ASP A 36 13.06 9.60 -9.79
CA ASP A 36 13.17 10.72 -10.75
C ASP A 36 11.87 11.02 -11.52
N THR A 37 10.79 10.35 -11.16
CA THR A 37 9.45 10.49 -11.76
C THR A 37 8.41 10.90 -10.72
N ALA A 38 7.14 11.04 -11.13
CA ALA A 38 6.04 11.31 -10.22
C ALA A 38 4.82 10.41 -10.49
N ALA A 39 4.23 9.88 -9.41
CA ALA A 39 2.93 9.24 -9.36
C ALA A 39 2.26 9.62 -8.03
N ILE A 40 1.71 10.84 -7.98
CA ILE A 40 1.30 11.49 -6.75
C ILE A 40 -0.21 11.40 -6.60
N ARG A 41 -0.67 10.72 -5.55
CA ARG A 41 -2.07 10.87 -5.11
C ARG A 41 -2.22 12.24 -4.45
N PRO A 42 -3.17 13.10 -4.88
CA PRO A 42 -3.27 14.46 -4.36
C PRO A 42 -3.36 14.55 -2.83
N SER A 43 -4.07 13.62 -2.18
CA SER A 43 -4.15 13.54 -0.71
C SER A 43 -2.80 13.18 -0.05
N ASP A 44 -1.94 12.45 -0.74
CA ASP A 44 -0.64 12.02 -0.24
C ASP A 44 0.46 13.08 -0.48
N SER A 45 0.17 14.17 -1.21
CA SER A 45 1.12 15.28 -1.44
C SER A 45 1.64 15.95 -0.15
N PHE A 46 1.04 15.66 1.00
CA PHE A 46 1.47 16.13 2.32
C PHE A 46 2.32 15.10 3.07
N GLN A 47 2.49 13.93 2.51
CA GLN A 47 3.35 12.89 3.08
C GLN A 47 4.81 13.15 2.69
N PRO A 48 5.77 12.80 3.57
CA PRO A 48 7.19 13.04 3.30
C PRO A 48 7.86 11.94 2.45
N PHE A 49 7.21 10.81 2.26
CA PHE A 49 7.77 9.65 1.58
C PHE A 49 7.88 9.84 0.06
N ASN A 50 8.68 8.99 -0.59
CA ASN A 50 8.86 8.95 -2.03
C ASN A 50 7.54 8.71 -2.77
N GLN A 51 7.27 9.50 -3.82
CA GLN A 51 6.05 9.45 -4.62
C GLN A 51 6.35 9.36 -6.13
N GLY A 52 7.46 8.74 -6.51
CA GLY A 52 7.77 8.38 -7.88
C GLY A 52 6.83 7.29 -8.44
N ILE A 53 6.91 7.01 -9.74
CA ILE A 53 6.19 5.88 -10.35
C ILE A 53 6.59 4.58 -9.64
N PHE A 54 5.65 3.65 -9.49
CA PHE A 54 5.84 2.49 -8.63
C PHE A 54 5.23 1.20 -9.16
N ILE A 55 5.75 0.09 -8.64
CA ILE A 55 5.15 -1.24 -8.68
C ILE A 55 4.87 -1.66 -7.23
N ASP A 56 3.66 -2.10 -6.95
CA ASP A 56 3.30 -2.62 -5.63
C ASP A 56 3.90 -4.01 -5.40
N ILE A 57 4.36 -4.26 -4.18
CA ILE A 57 4.90 -5.54 -3.73
C ILE A 57 4.09 -5.98 -2.52
N PHE A 58 3.14 -6.85 -2.76
CA PHE A 58 2.26 -7.39 -1.72
C PHE A 58 2.87 -8.60 -1.04
N VAL A 59 2.64 -8.71 0.26
CA VAL A 59 2.96 -9.89 1.05
C VAL A 59 1.72 -10.75 1.15
N LEU A 60 1.85 -12.03 0.83
CA LEU A 60 0.81 -13.01 1.07
C LEU A 60 1.09 -13.70 2.40
N ASP A 61 0.19 -13.52 3.35
CA ASP A 61 0.27 -14.11 4.69
C ASP A 61 -0.55 -15.40 4.76
N ASN A 62 -0.26 -16.26 5.75
CA ASN A 62 -1.07 -17.43 6.04
C ASN A 62 -2.48 -17.00 6.45
N ALA A 63 -3.48 -17.35 5.65
CA ALA A 63 -4.85 -16.93 5.83
C ALA A 63 -5.68 -18.01 6.56
N PRO A 64 -6.21 -17.74 7.77
CA PRO A 64 -7.06 -18.69 8.46
C PRO A 64 -8.28 -19.08 7.63
N ASP A 65 -8.71 -20.33 7.68
CA ASP A 65 -9.93 -20.80 7.03
C ASP A 65 -11.20 -20.14 7.65
N ASP A 66 -11.14 -19.80 8.93
CA ASP A 66 -12.19 -19.05 9.62
C ASP A 66 -12.27 -17.60 9.15
N GLU A 67 -13.38 -17.23 8.54
CA GLU A 67 -13.62 -15.90 7.97
C GLU A 67 -13.64 -14.79 9.03
N ALA A 68 -14.23 -15.05 10.20
CA ALA A 68 -14.32 -14.06 11.27
C ALA A 68 -12.92 -13.75 11.81
N ARG A 69 -12.07 -14.78 11.97
CA ARG A 69 -10.66 -14.61 12.35
C ARG A 69 -9.89 -13.82 11.29
N ARG A 70 -10.09 -14.11 10.00
CA ARG A 70 -9.46 -13.32 8.90
C ARG A 70 -9.87 -11.85 8.94
N LYS A 71 -11.17 -11.58 9.01
CA LYS A 71 -11.70 -10.20 9.08
C LYS A 71 -11.15 -9.45 10.30
N LYS A 72 -10.99 -10.14 11.43
CA LYS A 72 -10.39 -9.55 12.63
C LYS A 72 -8.91 -9.20 12.43
N ILE A 73 -8.12 -10.09 11.83
CA ILE A 73 -6.70 -9.85 11.51
C ILE A 73 -6.56 -8.60 10.61
N ILE A 74 -7.33 -8.55 9.53
CA ILE A 74 -7.36 -7.41 8.59
C ILE A 74 -7.77 -6.12 9.32
N HIS A 75 -8.86 -6.17 10.09
CA HIS A 75 -9.33 -5.00 10.82
C HIS A 75 -8.28 -4.44 11.78
N ASP A 76 -7.66 -5.31 12.59
CA ASP A 76 -6.76 -4.90 13.65
C ASP A 76 -5.42 -4.40 13.07
N SER A 77 -4.85 -5.06 12.06
CA SER A 77 -3.62 -4.63 11.39
C SER A 77 -3.81 -3.30 10.64
N VAL A 78 -4.85 -3.20 9.81
CA VAL A 78 -5.18 -2.00 9.03
C VAL A 78 -5.49 -0.80 9.93
N LYS A 79 -6.11 -1.02 11.09
CA LYS A 79 -6.35 0.02 12.09
C LYS A 79 -5.05 0.63 12.60
N ILE A 80 -4.00 -0.17 12.79
CA ILE A 80 -2.66 0.30 13.20
C ILE A 80 -2.02 1.11 12.08
N PHE A 81 -2.02 0.62 10.84
CA PHE A 81 -1.46 1.35 9.69
C PHE A 81 -2.17 2.70 9.48
N ARG A 82 -3.51 2.71 9.54
CA ARG A 82 -4.30 3.95 9.47
C ARG A 82 -4.04 4.90 10.65
N PHE A 83 -3.75 4.36 11.83
CA PHE A 83 -3.37 5.17 12.98
C PHE A 83 -2.03 5.87 12.76
N LEU A 84 -1.00 5.15 12.31
CA LEU A 84 0.32 5.71 12.01
C LEU A 84 0.27 6.72 10.85
N LYS A 85 -0.48 6.42 9.79
CA LYS A 85 -0.69 7.35 8.66
C LYS A 85 -1.29 8.69 9.11
N ALA A 86 -2.04 8.73 10.21
CA ALA A 86 -2.61 9.96 10.74
C ALA A 86 -1.56 10.97 11.21
N LYS A 87 -0.31 10.56 11.47
CA LYS A 87 0.80 11.44 11.87
C LYS A 87 0.96 12.66 10.94
N ASN A 88 0.85 12.45 9.63
CA ASN A 88 1.08 13.47 8.61
C ASN A 88 -0.19 13.86 7.81
N THR A 89 -1.36 13.36 8.20
CA THR A 89 -2.60 13.70 7.49
C THR A 89 -2.87 15.21 7.57
N ALA A 90 -3.16 15.84 6.43
CA ALA A 90 -3.53 17.24 6.35
C ALA A 90 -4.92 17.44 6.97
N ILE A 91 -4.98 18.12 8.11
CA ILE A 91 -6.22 18.34 8.88
C ILE A 91 -7.24 19.14 8.05
N LEU A 92 -6.76 20.21 7.38
CA LEU A 92 -7.60 21.06 6.52
C LEU A 92 -8.26 20.33 5.37
N ALA A 93 -7.67 19.20 4.93
CA ALA A 93 -8.20 18.42 3.82
C ALA A 93 -9.42 17.57 4.18
N SER A 94 -9.74 17.37 5.45
CA SER A 94 -10.76 16.41 5.87
C SER A 94 -12.01 17.07 6.51
N GLY A 95 -11.89 18.30 7.01
CA GLY A 95 -12.97 18.98 7.74
C GLY A 95 -13.47 18.22 9.00
N ARG A 96 -12.73 17.20 9.44
CA ARG A 96 -13.14 16.30 10.54
C ARG A 96 -12.32 16.56 11.79
N LEU A 97 -12.91 17.16 12.81
CA LEU A 97 -12.29 17.39 14.12
C LEU A 97 -11.69 16.12 14.74
N GLY A 98 -12.34 14.97 14.56
CA GLY A 98 -11.81 13.69 15.04
C GLY A 98 -10.44 13.29 14.49
N LEU A 99 -10.05 13.81 13.30
CA LEU A 99 -8.70 13.60 12.76
C LEU A 99 -7.63 14.42 13.47
N VAL A 100 -7.99 15.57 14.06
CA VAL A 100 -7.08 16.38 14.88
C VAL A 100 -6.66 15.59 16.11
N PHE A 101 -7.64 15.07 16.86
CA PHE A 101 -7.38 14.27 18.06
C PHE A 101 -6.58 13.00 17.72
N ARG A 102 -6.93 12.35 16.62
CA ARG A 102 -6.20 11.16 16.14
C ARG A 102 -4.75 11.47 15.82
N LYS A 103 -4.47 12.60 15.17
CA LYS A 103 -3.12 13.08 14.84
C LYS A 103 -2.31 13.38 16.09
N ILE A 104 -2.90 14.10 17.05
CA ILE A 104 -2.25 14.43 18.34
C ILE A 104 -1.92 13.12 19.09
N LYS A 105 -2.89 12.22 19.23
CA LYS A 105 -2.72 10.92 19.87
C LYS A 105 -1.64 10.07 19.17
N CYS A 106 -1.61 10.08 17.84
CA CYS A 106 -0.60 9.38 17.06
C CYS A 106 0.79 9.93 17.35
N ARG A 107 0.98 11.26 17.25
CA ARG A 107 2.26 11.91 17.50
C ARG A 107 2.76 11.66 18.93
N TYR A 108 1.88 11.75 19.92
CA TYR A 108 2.22 11.42 21.32
C TYR A 108 2.68 9.97 21.46
N LYS A 109 1.92 8.99 20.90
CA LYS A 109 2.28 7.58 21.00
C LYS A 109 3.58 7.26 20.24
N VAL A 110 3.78 7.83 19.04
CA VAL A 110 5.01 7.66 18.27
C VAL A 110 6.22 8.24 19.04
N ARG A 111 6.06 9.41 19.70
CA ARG A 111 7.13 9.98 20.54
C ARG A 111 7.45 9.11 21.76
N LYS A 112 6.42 8.53 22.39
CA LYS A 112 6.57 7.75 23.62
C LYS A 112 7.13 6.35 23.39
N TYR A 113 6.68 5.66 22.34
CA TYR A 113 6.96 4.23 22.15
C TYR A 113 7.80 3.93 20.91
N GLY A 114 8.03 4.89 20.03
CA GLY A 114 8.58 4.69 18.70
C GLY A 114 7.53 4.16 17.70
N TRP A 115 7.67 4.55 16.44
CA TRP A 115 6.76 4.05 15.40
C TRP A 115 7.00 2.56 15.11
N GLN A 116 8.24 2.08 15.23
CA GLN A 116 8.61 0.69 14.99
C GLN A 116 7.85 -0.26 15.93
N THR A 117 7.80 0.06 17.22
CA THR A 117 7.05 -0.72 18.22
C THR A 117 5.56 -0.79 17.89
N ILE A 118 4.99 0.31 17.36
CA ILE A 118 3.57 0.35 17.00
C ILE A 118 3.34 -0.42 15.69
N TYR A 119 4.22 -0.26 14.70
CA TYR A 119 4.13 -0.93 13.40
C TYR A 119 4.31 -2.44 13.53
N LYS A 120 5.30 -2.87 14.33
CA LYS A 120 5.56 -4.28 14.62
C LYS A 120 4.33 -5.01 15.16
N LYS A 121 3.47 -4.37 15.94
CA LYS A 121 2.21 -4.99 16.39
C LYS A 121 1.28 -5.38 15.24
N ALA A 122 1.26 -4.61 14.15
CA ALA A 122 0.48 -4.99 12.97
C ALA A 122 1.15 -6.18 12.25
N GLU A 123 2.48 -6.19 12.14
CA GLU A 123 3.20 -7.34 11.57
C GLU A 123 3.02 -8.61 12.39
N ASP A 124 3.06 -8.50 13.73
CA ASP A 124 2.84 -9.65 14.63
C ASP A 124 1.41 -10.21 14.49
N ILE A 125 0.40 -9.34 14.29
CA ILE A 125 -0.98 -9.75 14.00
C ILE A 125 -1.06 -10.49 12.66
N LEU A 126 -0.42 -9.97 11.60
CA LEU A 126 -0.43 -10.58 10.27
C LEU A 126 0.28 -11.95 10.27
N ARG A 127 1.38 -12.08 11.02
CA ARG A 127 2.15 -13.33 11.17
C ARG A 127 1.54 -14.33 12.15
N GLY A 128 0.46 -13.97 12.84
CA GLY A 128 -0.12 -14.76 13.92
C GLY A 128 -0.84 -16.05 13.53
N THR A 129 -0.84 -16.41 12.23
CA THR A 129 -1.40 -17.69 11.75
C THR A 129 -0.27 -18.61 11.32
N HIS A 130 -0.18 -19.79 11.96
CA HIS A 130 0.82 -20.79 11.60
C HIS A 130 0.53 -21.42 10.25
N PRO A 131 1.57 -21.85 9.49
CA PRO A 131 1.38 -22.46 8.17
C PRO A 131 0.48 -23.70 8.17
N GLU A 132 0.53 -24.51 9.22
CA GLU A 132 -0.26 -25.73 9.39
C GLU A 132 -1.74 -25.46 9.70
N GLU A 133 -2.10 -24.25 10.11
CA GLU A 133 -3.47 -23.87 10.45
C GLU A 133 -4.29 -23.39 9.25
N CYS A 134 -3.72 -23.33 8.07
CA CYS A 134 -4.37 -22.75 6.90
C CYS A 134 -3.98 -23.44 5.59
N LYS A 135 -4.91 -23.48 4.64
CA LYS A 135 -4.72 -24.02 3.29
C LYS A 135 -4.40 -22.98 2.24
N CYS A 136 -4.63 -21.72 2.57
CA CYS A 136 -4.50 -20.60 1.63
C CYS A 136 -3.55 -19.53 2.15
N LEU A 137 -3.04 -18.74 1.20
CA LEU A 137 -2.40 -17.46 1.42
C LEU A 137 -3.33 -16.35 0.99
N ALA A 138 -3.23 -15.18 1.62
CA ALA A 138 -3.97 -13.98 1.20
C ALA A 138 -3.22 -12.71 1.58
N GLU A 139 -3.54 -11.61 0.92
CA GLU A 139 -3.11 -10.29 1.36
C GLU A 139 -3.99 -9.80 2.50
N LEU A 140 -3.48 -9.88 3.73
CA LEU A 140 -4.21 -9.50 4.95
C LEU A 140 -3.93 -8.07 5.42
N SER A 141 -3.02 -7.36 4.75
CA SER A 141 -2.60 -6.01 5.13
C SER A 141 -3.49 -4.90 4.56
N PHE A 142 -4.47 -5.24 3.73
CA PHE A 142 -5.34 -4.29 3.05
C PHE A 142 -6.80 -4.39 3.52
N SER A 143 -7.55 -3.30 3.40
CA SER A 143 -8.97 -3.31 3.78
C SER A 143 -9.84 -3.79 2.62
N GLY A 144 -10.58 -4.85 2.83
CA GLY A 144 -11.48 -5.45 1.85
C GLY A 144 -11.59 -6.95 2.07
N ASP A 145 -12.33 -7.62 1.22
CA ASP A 145 -12.33 -9.07 1.19
C ASP A 145 -11.04 -9.54 0.52
N SER A 146 -10.27 -10.34 1.25
CA SER A 146 -9.01 -10.89 0.74
C SER A 146 -9.29 -12.05 -0.19
N ILE A 147 -8.66 -12.05 -1.36
CA ILE A 147 -8.65 -13.19 -2.25
C ILE A 147 -7.79 -14.28 -1.63
N MET A 148 -8.33 -15.49 -1.60
CA MET A 148 -7.71 -16.68 -1.00
C MET A 148 -7.04 -17.50 -2.07
N PHE A 149 -5.71 -17.56 -2.04
CA PHE A 149 -4.91 -18.35 -2.97
C PHE A 149 -4.53 -19.69 -2.32
N PRO A 150 -4.89 -20.84 -2.91
CA PRO A 150 -4.35 -22.14 -2.46
C PRO A 150 -2.83 -22.12 -2.42
N LYS A 151 -2.21 -22.63 -1.35
CA LYS A 151 -0.75 -22.55 -1.16
C LYS A 151 0.04 -23.22 -2.27
N HIS A 152 -0.46 -24.34 -2.80
CA HIS A 152 0.22 -25.10 -3.84
C HIS A 152 0.48 -24.31 -5.13
N ILE A 153 -0.26 -23.23 -5.38
CA ILE A 153 0.00 -22.33 -6.52
C ILE A 153 1.45 -21.83 -6.52
N PHE A 154 2.04 -21.66 -5.33
CA PHE A 154 3.37 -21.07 -5.15
C PHE A 154 4.49 -22.09 -4.92
N ASP A 155 4.21 -23.40 -5.01
CA ASP A 155 5.19 -24.47 -4.73
C ASP A 155 6.31 -24.49 -5.78
N GLU A 156 5.98 -24.20 -7.04
CA GLU A 156 6.93 -24.22 -8.14
C GLU A 156 6.92 -22.88 -8.92
N THR A 157 8.08 -22.48 -9.40
CA THR A 157 8.27 -21.27 -10.22
C THR A 157 8.72 -21.66 -11.62
N VAL A 158 8.13 -21.04 -12.64
CA VAL A 158 8.55 -21.11 -14.05
C VAL A 158 8.91 -19.73 -14.57
N TRP A 159 9.71 -19.68 -15.63
CA TRP A 159 10.12 -18.44 -16.29
C TRP A 159 9.35 -18.30 -17.59
N LEU A 160 8.57 -17.23 -17.70
CA LEU A 160 7.83 -16.88 -18.92
C LEU A 160 8.42 -15.64 -19.59
N ASP A 161 8.24 -15.57 -20.90
CA ASP A 161 8.64 -14.37 -21.66
C ASP A 161 7.65 -13.23 -21.37
N PHE A 162 8.18 -12.05 -21.09
CA PHE A 162 7.45 -10.81 -20.90
C PHE A 162 8.18 -9.69 -21.63
N GLU A 163 7.64 -9.25 -22.76
CA GLU A 163 8.30 -8.32 -23.66
C GLU A 163 9.70 -8.85 -24.07
N ASN A 164 10.75 -8.14 -23.68
CA ASN A 164 12.16 -8.46 -23.97
C ASN A 164 12.90 -9.11 -22.78
N ILE A 165 12.19 -9.52 -21.75
CA ILE A 165 12.76 -10.16 -20.55
C ILE A 165 12.04 -11.46 -20.22
N LYS A 166 12.62 -12.25 -19.30
CA LYS A 166 11.95 -13.38 -18.66
C LYS A 166 11.58 -13.00 -17.23
N VAL A 167 10.37 -13.37 -16.83
CA VAL A 167 9.87 -13.13 -15.47
C VAL A 167 9.54 -14.43 -14.77
N PRO A 168 9.84 -14.56 -13.45
CA PRO A 168 9.43 -15.72 -12.66
C PRO A 168 7.96 -15.58 -12.31
N VAL A 169 7.20 -16.64 -12.56
CA VAL A 169 5.79 -16.73 -12.20
C VAL A 169 5.52 -18.07 -11.53
N PRO A 170 4.46 -18.20 -10.71
CA PRO A 170 4.03 -19.53 -10.25
C PRO A 170 3.78 -20.46 -11.42
N LYS A 171 4.14 -21.71 -11.31
CA LYS A 171 3.84 -22.72 -12.35
C LYS A 171 2.35 -22.80 -12.65
N GLU A 172 1.52 -22.66 -11.60
CA GLU A 172 0.07 -22.61 -11.70
C GLU A 172 -0.47 -21.17 -11.91
N TYR A 173 0.22 -20.38 -12.75
CA TYR A 173 -0.15 -18.99 -13.01
C TYR A 173 -1.58 -18.81 -13.55
N ASP A 174 -2.09 -19.78 -14.32
CA ASP A 174 -3.47 -19.75 -14.83
C ASP A 174 -4.47 -19.84 -13.67
N LEU A 175 -4.26 -20.74 -12.72
CA LEU A 175 -5.09 -20.84 -11.52
C LEU A 175 -4.97 -19.57 -10.65
N PHE A 176 -3.77 -18.99 -10.53
CA PHE A 176 -3.55 -17.73 -9.84
C PHE A 176 -4.38 -16.60 -10.49
N LEU A 177 -4.31 -16.45 -11.81
CA LEU A 177 -5.01 -15.41 -12.55
C LEU A 177 -6.54 -15.60 -12.51
N LYS A 178 -7.02 -16.84 -12.62
CA LYS A 178 -8.45 -17.14 -12.45
C LYS A 178 -8.94 -16.83 -11.05
N THR A 179 -8.17 -17.17 -10.04
CA THR A 179 -8.50 -16.84 -8.63
C THR A 179 -8.56 -15.33 -8.40
N GLN A 180 -7.64 -14.57 -9.02
CA GLN A 180 -7.54 -13.11 -8.86
C GLN A 180 -8.58 -12.34 -9.66
N TYR A 181 -8.85 -12.75 -10.90
CA TYR A 181 -9.60 -11.95 -11.87
C TYR A 181 -10.84 -12.66 -12.45
N GLY A 182 -11.05 -13.94 -12.10
CA GLY A 182 -12.13 -14.79 -12.64
C GLY A 182 -11.72 -15.52 -13.91
N ASP A 183 -12.57 -16.44 -14.36
CA ASP A 183 -12.30 -17.33 -15.50
C ASP A 183 -12.01 -16.60 -16.81
N ASN A 184 -12.59 -15.42 -16.99
CA ASN A 184 -12.46 -14.61 -18.20
C ASN A 184 -11.33 -13.58 -18.12
N TYR A 185 -10.27 -13.79 -17.29
CA TYR A 185 -9.21 -12.81 -17.06
C TYR A 185 -8.48 -12.36 -18.33
N MET A 186 -8.49 -13.15 -19.41
CA MET A 186 -7.92 -12.79 -20.72
C MET A 186 -8.78 -11.81 -21.52
N VAL A 187 -10.03 -11.57 -21.11
CA VAL A 187 -10.92 -10.62 -21.79
C VAL A 187 -10.76 -9.24 -21.17
N PRO A 188 -10.24 -8.25 -21.91
CA PRO A 188 -10.07 -6.89 -21.37
C PRO A 188 -11.42 -6.28 -20.96
N ILE A 189 -11.52 -5.83 -19.73
CA ILE A 189 -12.68 -5.11 -19.19
C ILE A 189 -12.28 -3.70 -18.77
N LYS A 190 -13.17 -2.73 -18.98
CA LYS A 190 -12.98 -1.38 -18.45
C LYS A 190 -13.40 -1.38 -16.97
N ALA A 191 -12.45 -1.35 -16.09
CA ALA A 191 -12.69 -1.28 -14.65
C ALA A 191 -12.15 0.04 -14.07
N PRO A 192 -12.78 0.56 -12.99
CA PRO A 192 -12.22 1.71 -12.26
C PRO A 192 -10.88 1.32 -11.61
N THR A 193 -9.94 2.24 -11.63
CA THR A 193 -8.66 2.04 -10.94
C THR A 193 -8.83 2.15 -9.43
N TYR A 194 -8.28 1.20 -8.67
CA TYR A 194 -8.23 1.25 -7.19
C TYR A 194 -7.26 2.32 -6.66
N HIS A 195 -6.35 2.81 -7.49
CA HIS A 195 -5.40 3.86 -7.11
C HIS A 195 -6.03 5.26 -7.07
N GLY A 196 -7.23 5.45 -7.67
CA GLY A 196 -7.88 6.74 -7.81
C GLY A 196 -7.14 7.66 -8.79
N GLU A 197 -7.40 8.95 -8.72
CA GLU A 197 -6.64 9.93 -9.52
C GLU A 197 -5.20 10.03 -9.01
N LEU A 198 -4.26 9.80 -9.91
CA LEU A 198 -2.83 10.05 -9.70
C LEU A 198 -2.36 11.13 -10.69
N VAL A 199 -1.48 12.00 -10.21
CA VAL A 199 -0.75 12.92 -11.07
C VAL A 199 0.53 12.23 -11.49
N PHE A 200 0.62 11.86 -12.78
CA PHE A 200 1.79 11.21 -13.36
C PHE A 200 2.69 12.22 -14.06
N ASP A 201 4.02 11.99 -13.93
CA ASP A 201 5.04 12.68 -14.73
C ASP A 201 6.24 11.74 -14.85
N THR A 202 6.66 11.43 -16.10
CA THR A 202 7.76 10.53 -16.39
C THR A 202 9.10 11.24 -16.50
N GLU A 203 9.08 12.58 -16.60
CA GLU A 203 10.25 13.42 -16.90
C GLU A 203 10.71 14.24 -15.68
N ARG A 204 9.83 14.45 -14.71
CA ARG A 204 10.11 15.28 -13.54
C ARG A 204 9.90 14.50 -12.25
N SER A 205 10.82 14.70 -11.31
CA SER A 205 10.72 14.10 -9.98
C SER A 205 9.46 14.56 -9.23
N TYR A 206 8.91 13.67 -8.42
CA TYR A 206 7.79 13.99 -7.52
C TYR A 206 8.07 15.20 -6.63
N THR A 207 9.32 15.46 -6.26
CA THR A 207 9.71 16.61 -5.43
C THR A 207 9.42 17.95 -6.11
N GLU A 208 9.58 18.01 -7.42
CA GLU A 208 9.26 19.19 -8.24
C GLU A 208 7.76 19.36 -8.45
N ILE A 209 7.02 18.28 -8.53
CA ILE A 209 5.58 18.26 -8.83
C ILE A 209 4.72 18.49 -7.58
N ILE A 210 5.13 17.99 -6.41
CA ILE A 210 4.39 18.07 -5.14
C ILE A 210 3.89 19.49 -4.79
N PRO A 211 4.67 20.57 -4.92
CA PRO A 211 4.20 21.91 -4.56
C PRO A 211 2.94 22.33 -5.33
N ARG A 212 2.90 22.03 -6.64
CA ARG A 212 1.73 22.30 -7.50
C ARG A 212 0.55 21.44 -7.09
N VAL A 213 0.73 20.12 -6.98
CA VAL A 213 -0.34 19.17 -6.60
C VAL A 213 -0.94 19.53 -5.24
N ARG A 214 -0.11 19.89 -4.27
CA ARG A 214 -0.54 20.34 -2.94
C ARG A 214 -1.37 21.61 -2.97
N LYS A 215 -0.97 22.58 -3.78
CA LYS A 215 -1.71 23.84 -3.99
C LYS A 215 -3.10 23.56 -4.59
N ASP A 216 -3.17 22.76 -5.64
CA ASP A 216 -4.41 22.45 -6.34
C ASP A 216 -5.35 21.61 -5.47
N TYR A 217 -4.83 20.65 -4.73
CA TYR A 217 -5.60 19.88 -3.76
C TYR A 217 -6.20 20.75 -2.65
N ARG A 218 -5.44 21.71 -2.09
CA ARG A 218 -5.96 22.67 -1.11
C ARG A 218 -7.13 23.48 -1.68
N LYS A 219 -7.00 23.99 -2.91
CA LYS A 219 -8.08 24.72 -3.59
C LYS A 219 -9.33 23.85 -3.76
N SER A 220 -9.18 22.62 -4.21
CA SER A 220 -10.29 21.69 -4.40
C SER A 220 -11.03 21.37 -3.09
N VAL A 221 -10.29 21.23 -1.99
CA VAL A 221 -10.86 21.01 -0.66
C VAL A 221 -11.64 22.22 -0.17
N LEU A 222 -11.07 23.43 -0.30
CA LEU A 222 -11.75 24.67 0.06
C LEU A 222 -13.04 24.83 -0.73
N LYS A 223 -13.02 24.61 -2.04
CA LYS A 223 -14.22 24.66 -2.90
C LYS A 223 -15.31 23.71 -2.41
N ARG A 224 -14.95 22.45 -2.05
CA ARG A 224 -15.90 21.46 -1.50
C ARG A 224 -16.46 21.87 -0.14
N LEU A 225 -15.68 22.54 0.72
CA LEU A 225 -16.16 23.05 2.00
C LEU A 225 -17.13 24.20 1.81
N TRP A 226 -16.83 25.14 0.92
CA TRP A 226 -17.71 26.26 0.58
C TRP A 226 -19.05 25.82 -0.02
N SER A 227 -19.05 24.80 -0.89
CA SER A 227 -20.31 24.27 -1.45
C SER A 227 -21.21 23.64 -0.39
N LYS A 228 -20.64 23.03 0.66
CA LYS A 228 -21.41 22.45 1.79
C LYS A 228 -21.95 23.46 2.78
N ILE A 229 -21.44 24.69 2.77
CA ILE A 229 -21.92 25.77 3.65
C ILE A 229 -23.06 26.55 2.96
N LYS A 230 -23.10 26.53 1.61
CA LYS A 230 -24.07 27.26 0.81
C LYS A 230 -25.34 26.44 0.43
N GLY A 231 -25.34 25.13 0.60
CA GLY A 231 -26.48 24.24 0.42
C GLY A 231 -26.92 23.64 1.75
#